data_2be6f933b6e55366f90e952d98ea2607
#
_entry.id   2be6f933b6e55366f90e952d98ea2607
#
_cell.length_a   1.000
_cell.length_b   1.000
_cell.length_c   1.000
_cell.angle_alpha   90.00
_cell.angle_beta   90.00
_cell.angle_gamma   90.00
#
_symmetry.space_group_name_H-M   'P 1'
#
loop_
_entity.id
_entity.type
_entity.pdbx_description
1 polymer ?
#
loop_
_entity_poly.entity_id
_entity_poly.type
_entity_poly.pdbx_seq_one_letter_code
_entity_poly.pdbx_strand_id
1 'polypeptide(L)'
;TSVADLISSRYGKSNVLAIIVTIMAVIGVTPYIALQLQSVTLSLSIFADPTGATDGSTSWVSAGFWVALGLAFFTVLFGTRNLNANERQDGVVVAIAVEAVVKLLALLAVGIFVVWGVAGGLNEMLVRIDSSEIGEWQVDGSRWTALTVLSGAAFLCLPRMFQVLVVENDDERHLHVASWAFPLYLMLMSLFVVPIAVVGLDLLPSDSNPDLFVLTVPLSQGQEGLAILSFLGGFSSATSMVVVASLALSTMVSNHVVMPIW
;
A
#
# COMPACT_ATOMS: atom_id res chain seq x y z
N THR A 1 -17.39 15.88 3.99
CA THR A 1 -17.12 15.97 2.53
C THR A 1 -16.42 14.71 2.05
N SER A 2 -16.90 14.16 0.93
CA SER A 2 -16.37 12.96 0.29
C SER A 2 -16.30 13.15 -1.22
N VAL A 3 -15.66 12.22 -1.94
CA VAL A 3 -15.66 12.21 -3.41
C VAL A 3 -17.10 12.18 -3.95
N ALA A 4 -17.99 11.45 -3.30
CA ALA A 4 -19.40 11.39 -3.70
C ALA A 4 -20.10 12.75 -3.52
N ASP A 5 -19.78 13.50 -2.45
CA ASP A 5 -20.28 14.88 -2.27
C ASP A 5 -19.79 15.82 -3.37
N LEU A 6 -18.49 15.71 -3.73
CA LEU A 6 -17.88 16.52 -4.77
C LEU A 6 -18.59 16.31 -6.12
N ILE A 7 -18.75 15.04 -6.52
CA ILE A 7 -19.38 14.69 -7.80
C ILE A 7 -20.86 15.08 -7.79
N SER A 8 -21.61 14.74 -6.73
CA SER A 8 -23.04 15.05 -6.66
C SER A 8 -23.30 16.55 -6.66
N SER A 9 -22.47 17.35 -5.99
CA SER A 9 -22.60 18.80 -5.95
C SER A 9 -22.43 19.43 -7.33
N ARG A 10 -21.57 18.85 -8.19
CA ARG A 10 -21.37 19.33 -9.56
C ARG A 10 -22.57 19.05 -10.48
N TYR A 11 -23.37 18.03 -10.16
CA TYR A 11 -24.54 17.61 -10.93
C TYR A 11 -25.85 17.88 -10.18
N GLY A 12 -26.00 19.08 -9.63
CA GLY A 12 -27.24 19.55 -9.03
C GLY A 12 -27.59 18.91 -7.68
N LYS A 13 -26.61 18.48 -6.91
CA LYS A 13 -26.76 17.80 -5.59
C LYS A 13 -27.66 16.55 -5.68
N SER A 14 -27.49 15.77 -6.72
CA SER A 14 -28.23 14.52 -6.93
C SER A 14 -27.86 13.44 -5.93
N ASN A 15 -28.78 13.09 -5.04
CA ASN A 15 -28.59 12.00 -4.07
C ASN A 15 -28.39 10.64 -4.77
N VAL A 16 -29.10 10.42 -5.88
CA VAL A 16 -28.98 9.17 -6.65
C VAL A 16 -27.54 9.01 -7.19
N LEU A 17 -26.97 10.10 -7.71
CA LEU A 17 -25.60 10.09 -8.19
C LEU A 17 -24.60 9.83 -7.05
N ALA A 18 -24.81 10.44 -5.89
CA ALA A 18 -23.98 10.21 -4.70
C ALA A 18 -24.02 8.74 -4.24
N ILE A 19 -25.20 8.11 -4.26
CA ILE A 19 -25.37 6.67 -3.94
C ILE A 19 -24.61 5.81 -4.95
N ILE A 20 -24.76 6.07 -6.25
CA ILE A 20 -24.08 5.30 -7.30
C ILE A 20 -22.57 5.39 -7.13
N VAL A 21 -22.02 6.60 -6.95
CA VAL A 21 -20.59 6.81 -6.74
C VAL A 21 -20.09 6.07 -5.47
N THR A 22 -20.89 6.09 -4.40
CA THR A 22 -20.56 5.38 -3.17
C THR A 22 -20.50 3.86 -3.39
N ILE A 23 -21.49 3.29 -4.08
CA ILE A 23 -21.50 1.85 -4.39
C ILE A 23 -20.31 1.47 -5.27
N MET A 24 -20.02 2.27 -6.30
CA MET A 24 -18.86 2.05 -7.17
C MET A 24 -17.55 2.11 -6.38
N ALA A 25 -17.41 3.07 -5.45
CA ALA A 25 -16.24 3.18 -4.57
C ALA A 25 -16.09 1.96 -3.67
N VAL A 26 -17.17 1.47 -3.06
CA VAL A 26 -17.15 0.26 -2.23
C VAL A 26 -16.70 -0.96 -3.04
N ILE A 27 -17.30 -1.18 -4.21
CA ILE A 27 -16.96 -2.30 -5.09
C ILE A 27 -15.49 -2.21 -5.55
N GLY A 28 -15.01 -1.01 -5.91
CA GLY A 28 -13.65 -0.81 -6.42
C GLY A 28 -12.55 -0.88 -5.35
N VAL A 29 -12.84 -0.45 -4.12
CA VAL A 29 -11.83 -0.41 -3.03
C VAL A 29 -11.78 -1.73 -2.25
N THR A 30 -12.86 -2.50 -2.19
CA THR A 30 -12.88 -3.79 -1.45
C THR A 30 -11.80 -4.78 -1.90
N PRO A 31 -11.57 -5.04 -3.20
CA PRO A 31 -10.48 -5.90 -3.66
C PRO A 31 -9.11 -5.37 -3.24
N TYR A 32 -8.93 -4.06 -3.23
CA TYR A 32 -7.70 -3.44 -2.78
C TYR A 32 -7.42 -3.70 -1.30
N ILE A 33 -8.43 -3.58 -0.43
CA ILE A 33 -8.33 -3.93 1.00
C ILE A 33 -7.98 -5.42 1.14
N ALA A 34 -8.62 -6.29 0.37
CA ALA A 34 -8.35 -7.72 0.39
C ALA A 34 -6.89 -8.05 0.04
N LEU A 35 -6.30 -7.38 -0.97
CA LEU A 35 -4.89 -7.53 -1.32
C LEU A 35 -3.96 -7.10 -0.18
N GLN A 36 -4.28 -6.04 0.56
CA GLN A 36 -3.49 -5.62 1.72
C GLN A 36 -3.52 -6.67 2.83
N LEU A 37 -4.70 -7.23 3.12
CA LEU A 37 -4.85 -8.29 4.11
C LEU A 37 -4.09 -9.56 3.70
N GLN A 38 -4.15 -9.92 2.42
CA GLN A 38 -3.40 -11.05 1.87
C GLN A 38 -1.89 -10.83 2.00
N SER A 39 -1.37 -9.64 1.68
CA SER A 39 0.04 -9.30 1.81
C SER A 39 0.53 -9.44 3.26
N VAL A 40 -0.25 -8.95 4.23
CA VAL A 40 0.05 -9.11 5.67
C VAL A 40 0.09 -10.58 6.06
N THR A 41 -0.90 -11.36 5.64
CA THR A 41 -1.01 -12.78 5.98
C THR A 41 0.16 -13.58 5.39
N LEU A 42 0.51 -13.33 4.13
CA LEU A 42 1.67 -13.96 3.46
C LEU A 42 2.99 -13.57 4.14
N SER A 43 3.15 -12.31 4.52
CA SER A 43 4.35 -11.86 5.24
C SER A 43 4.49 -12.53 6.61
N LEU A 44 3.38 -12.72 7.34
CA LEU A 44 3.37 -13.45 8.60
C LEU A 44 3.71 -14.93 8.41
N SER A 45 3.28 -15.55 7.33
CA SER A 45 3.54 -16.97 7.06
C SER A 45 5.02 -17.29 6.96
N ILE A 46 5.83 -16.37 6.41
CA ILE A 46 7.30 -16.55 6.30
C ILE A 46 7.94 -16.70 7.67
N PHE A 47 7.49 -15.94 8.67
CA PHE A 47 8.04 -16.03 10.03
C PHE A 47 7.47 -17.19 10.83
N ALA A 48 6.25 -17.63 10.54
CA ALA A 48 5.59 -18.74 11.23
C ALA A 48 6.07 -20.10 10.74
N ASP A 49 6.40 -20.24 9.46
CA ASP A 49 6.91 -21.47 8.85
C ASP A 49 8.05 -21.19 7.86
N PRO A 50 9.29 -20.99 8.38
CA PRO A 50 10.47 -20.77 7.53
C PRO A 50 10.80 -21.95 6.62
N THR A 51 10.25 -23.15 6.90
CA THR A 51 10.56 -24.39 6.17
C THR A 51 9.52 -24.74 5.09
N GLY A 52 8.39 -24.02 5.03
CA GLY A 52 7.31 -24.30 4.08
C GLY A 52 6.66 -25.68 4.25
N ALA A 53 6.83 -26.33 5.40
CA ALA A 53 6.46 -27.74 5.63
C ALA A 53 5.00 -27.93 6.08
N THR A 54 4.26 -26.87 6.34
CA THR A 54 2.83 -27.00 6.72
C THR A 54 1.94 -27.02 5.51
N ASP A 55 1.26 -28.11 5.25
CA ASP A 55 0.10 -28.27 4.34
C ASP A 55 -1.05 -27.33 4.77
N GLY A 56 -0.84 -26.01 4.56
CA GLY A 56 -1.53 -24.99 5.32
C GLY A 56 -2.59 -24.19 4.61
N SER A 57 -3.33 -24.74 3.63
CA SER A 57 -4.39 -23.94 2.96
C SER A 57 -5.53 -23.53 3.90
N THR A 58 -5.86 -24.32 4.91
CA THR A 58 -6.96 -24.05 5.86
C THR A 58 -6.54 -23.15 7.03
N SER A 59 -5.31 -23.21 7.49
CA SER A 59 -4.86 -22.41 8.63
C SER A 59 -4.61 -20.93 8.25
N TRP A 60 -4.18 -20.65 7.02
CA TRP A 60 -3.90 -19.29 6.55
C TRP A 60 -5.17 -18.49 6.25
N VAL A 61 -6.25 -19.15 5.79
CA VAL A 61 -7.57 -18.51 5.66
C VAL A 61 -8.08 -18.07 7.03
N SER A 62 -7.88 -18.88 8.07
CA SER A 62 -8.23 -18.50 9.44
C SER A 62 -7.36 -17.35 9.96
N ALA A 63 -6.04 -17.35 9.69
CA ALA A 63 -5.15 -16.28 10.07
C ALA A 63 -5.53 -14.95 9.40
N GLY A 64 -5.84 -14.97 8.10
CA GLY A 64 -6.33 -13.80 7.36
C GLY A 64 -7.62 -13.23 7.96
N PHE A 65 -8.53 -14.10 8.39
CA PHE A 65 -9.77 -13.68 9.07
C PHE A 65 -9.49 -12.97 10.40
N TRP A 66 -8.59 -13.49 11.22
CA TRP A 66 -8.23 -12.86 12.50
C TRP A 66 -7.48 -11.55 12.33
N VAL A 67 -6.60 -11.45 11.33
CA VAL A 67 -5.94 -10.20 10.96
C VAL A 67 -6.99 -9.17 10.51
N ALA A 68 -7.92 -9.56 9.64
CA ALA A 68 -8.99 -8.68 9.18
C ALA A 68 -9.88 -8.20 10.34
N LEU A 69 -10.24 -9.09 11.26
CA LEU A 69 -11.03 -8.75 12.44
C LEU A 69 -10.28 -7.79 13.36
N GLY A 70 -9.00 -8.03 13.59
CA GLY A 70 -8.14 -7.16 14.39
C GLY A 70 -8.01 -5.75 13.79
N LEU A 71 -7.79 -5.65 12.47
CA LEU A 71 -7.72 -4.37 11.76
C LEU A 71 -9.08 -3.66 11.72
N ALA A 72 -10.18 -4.38 11.56
CA ALA A 72 -11.52 -3.80 11.64
C ALA A 72 -11.78 -3.21 13.04
N PHE A 73 -11.46 -3.97 14.09
CA PHE A 73 -11.58 -3.50 15.47
C PHE A 73 -10.71 -2.27 15.74
N PHE A 74 -9.46 -2.29 15.27
CA PHE A 74 -8.56 -1.14 15.36
C PHE A 74 -9.13 0.09 14.64
N THR A 75 -9.66 -0.09 13.42
CA THR A 75 -10.29 0.97 12.64
C THR A 75 -11.49 1.57 13.38
N VAL A 76 -12.32 0.73 14.00
CA VAL A 76 -13.46 1.20 14.81
C VAL A 76 -12.99 1.99 16.02
N LEU A 77 -12.00 1.48 16.78
CA LEU A 77 -11.51 2.15 17.98
C LEU A 77 -10.86 3.52 17.71
N PHE A 78 -10.07 3.61 16.65
CA PHE A 78 -9.29 4.80 16.35
C PHE A 78 -9.92 5.70 15.30
N GLY A 79 -10.71 5.16 14.38
CA GLY A 79 -11.31 5.87 13.28
C GLY A 79 -12.66 6.50 13.59
N THR A 80 -13.41 5.96 14.57
CA THR A 80 -14.77 6.45 14.91
C THR A 80 -14.84 7.20 16.23
N ARG A 81 -13.68 7.53 16.81
CA ARG A 81 -13.62 8.14 18.15
C ARG A 81 -14.29 9.51 18.24
N ASN A 82 -14.31 10.26 17.15
CA ASN A 82 -14.91 11.59 17.08
C ASN A 82 -16.01 11.63 16.03
N LEU A 83 -17.24 11.93 16.45
CA LEU A 83 -18.43 11.98 15.60
C LEU A 83 -18.68 13.38 14.98
N ASN A 84 -17.82 14.36 15.26
CA ASN A 84 -17.94 15.70 14.70
C ASN A 84 -17.42 15.74 13.26
N ALA A 85 -18.27 16.05 12.32
CA ALA A 85 -17.97 16.11 10.87
C ALA A 85 -16.88 17.16 10.50
N ASN A 86 -16.51 18.04 11.44
CA ASN A 86 -15.48 19.08 11.27
C ASN A 86 -14.16 18.75 11.99
N GLU A 87 -14.07 17.62 12.66
CA GLU A 87 -12.87 17.25 13.41
C GLU A 87 -11.92 16.47 12.51
N ARG A 88 -10.73 17.01 12.35
CA ARG A 88 -9.65 16.41 11.56
C ARG A 88 -8.97 15.32 12.37
N GLN A 89 -8.49 14.33 11.68
CA GLN A 89 -7.81 13.21 12.30
C GLN A 89 -6.28 13.40 12.27
N ASP A 90 -5.79 14.49 12.87
CA ASP A 90 -4.36 14.83 12.89
C ASP A 90 -3.49 13.66 13.36
N GLY A 91 -3.95 12.87 14.33
CA GLY A 91 -3.26 11.70 14.81
C GLY A 91 -3.08 10.61 13.74
N VAL A 92 -4.08 10.40 12.90
CA VAL A 92 -4.01 9.44 11.78
C VAL A 92 -3.04 9.96 10.71
N VAL A 93 -3.07 11.26 10.40
CA VAL A 93 -2.15 11.86 9.42
C VAL A 93 -0.70 11.76 9.89
N VAL A 94 -0.42 12.05 11.15
CA VAL A 94 0.93 11.89 11.74
C VAL A 94 1.37 10.43 11.72
N ALA A 95 0.49 9.49 12.06
CA ALA A 95 0.79 8.06 12.01
C ALA A 95 1.16 7.61 10.59
N ILE A 96 0.41 8.05 9.56
CA ILE A 96 0.71 7.78 8.14
C ILE A 96 2.08 8.36 7.74
N ALA A 97 2.40 9.57 8.20
CA ALA A 97 3.68 10.21 7.90
C ALA A 97 4.86 9.43 8.51
N VAL A 98 4.76 9.03 9.78
CA VAL A 98 5.78 8.19 10.45
C VAL A 98 5.95 6.85 9.72
N GLU A 99 4.85 6.22 9.38
CA GLU A 99 4.84 4.97 8.62
C GLU A 99 5.54 5.11 7.27
N ALA A 100 5.25 6.16 6.52
CA ALA A 100 5.89 6.41 5.22
C ALA A 100 7.43 6.51 5.36
N VAL A 101 7.93 7.12 6.43
CA VAL A 101 9.37 7.19 6.73
C VAL A 101 9.92 5.81 7.08
N VAL A 102 9.27 5.05 7.96
CA VAL A 102 9.71 3.69 8.37
C VAL A 102 9.79 2.77 7.15
N LYS A 103 8.76 2.77 6.31
CA LYS A 103 8.70 1.98 5.08
C LYS A 103 9.81 2.35 4.10
N LEU A 104 10.06 3.64 3.90
CA LEU A 104 11.14 4.11 3.03
C LEU A 104 12.50 3.63 3.57
N LEU A 105 12.76 3.81 4.86
CA LEU A 105 14.01 3.40 5.49
C LEU A 105 14.21 1.87 5.41
N ALA A 106 13.16 1.10 5.62
CA ALA A 106 13.20 -0.35 5.50
C ALA A 106 13.59 -0.79 4.09
N LEU A 107 12.92 -0.24 3.07
CA LEU A 107 13.21 -0.59 1.67
C LEU A 107 14.60 -0.14 1.23
N LEU A 108 15.03 1.07 1.62
CA LEU A 108 16.37 1.55 1.34
C LEU A 108 17.44 0.69 2.02
N ALA A 109 17.22 0.28 3.28
CA ALA A 109 18.15 -0.58 4.00
C ALA A 109 18.32 -1.94 3.32
N VAL A 110 17.21 -2.58 2.91
CA VAL A 110 17.26 -3.84 2.14
C VAL A 110 17.92 -3.62 0.78
N GLY A 111 17.58 -2.55 0.07
CA GLY A 111 18.17 -2.24 -1.23
C GLY A 111 19.68 -2.02 -1.15
N ILE A 112 20.14 -1.26 -0.16
CA ILE A 112 21.58 -1.07 0.10
C ILE A 112 22.25 -2.40 0.43
N PHE A 113 21.64 -3.21 1.28
CA PHE A 113 22.16 -4.54 1.61
C PHE A 113 22.25 -5.43 0.36
N VAL A 114 21.25 -5.45 -0.48
CA VAL A 114 21.22 -6.24 -1.72
C VAL A 114 22.34 -5.82 -2.68
N VAL A 115 22.51 -4.51 -2.91
CA VAL A 115 23.51 -4.01 -3.86
C VAL A 115 24.93 -4.19 -3.37
N TRP A 116 25.24 -3.83 -2.11
CA TRP A 116 26.59 -3.84 -1.59
C TRP A 116 26.94 -5.08 -0.75
N GLY A 117 25.96 -5.68 -0.09
CA GLY A 117 26.17 -6.87 0.71
C GLY A 117 26.10 -8.17 -0.09
N VAL A 118 25.20 -8.27 -1.06
CA VAL A 118 24.93 -9.50 -1.82
C VAL A 118 25.54 -9.44 -3.22
N ALA A 119 25.30 -8.36 -3.96
CA ALA A 119 25.77 -8.24 -5.34
C ALA A 119 27.26 -7.88 -5.44
N GLY A 120 27.85 -7.27 -4.42
CA GLY A 120 29.27 -6.88 -4.39
C GLY A 120 29.53 -5.45 -4.86
N GLY A 121 28.48 -4.68 -5.23
CA GLY A 121 28.58 -3.28 -5.62
C GLY A 121 27.71 -2.93 -6.83
N LEU A 122 27.70 -1.64 -7.16
CA LEU A 122 26.86 -1.13 -8.26
C LEU A 122 27.23 -1.71 -9.62
N ASN A 123 28.52 -1.88 -9.91
CA ASN A 123 28.96 -2.37 -11.20
C ASN A 123 28.54 -3.83 -11.40
N GLU A 124 28.76 -4.67 -10.40
CA GLU A 124 28.34 -6.08 -10.41
C GLU A 124 26.82 -6.20 -10.49
N MET A 125 26.08 -5.31 -9.81
CA MET A 125 24.64 -5.28 -9.87
C MET A 125 24.13 -4.92 -11.26
N LEU A 126 24.72 -3.93 -11.93
CA LEU A 126 24.36 -3.55 -13.29
C LEU A 126 24.61 -4.68 -14.29
N VAL A 127 25.73 -5.41 -14.16
CA VAL A 127 26.02 -6.57 -14.99
C VAL A 127 24.98 -7.69 -14.75
N ARG A 128 24.57 -7.93 -13.51
CA ARG A 128 23.53 -8.91 -13.20
C ARG A 128 22.18 -8.52 -13.79
N ILE A 129 21.80 -7.23 -13.73
CA ILE A 129 20.56 -6.74 -14.34
C ILE A 129 20.58 -6.95 -15.84
N ASP A 130 21.68 -6.59 -16.51
CA ASP A 130 21.83 -6.72 -17.97
C ASP A 130 21.79 -8.19 -18.44
N SER A 131 22.31 -9.11 -17.63
CA SER A 131 22.29 -10.56 -17.92
C SER A 131 21.00 -11.28 -17.48
N SER A 132 20.10 -10.61 -16.80
CA SER A 132 18.83 -11.18 -16.32
C SER A 132 17.71 -11.09 -17.35
N GLU A 133 16.67 -11.94 -17.20
CA GLU A 133 15.45 -11.84 -17.99
C GLU A 133 14.77 -10.45 -17.89
N ILE A 134 15.00 -9.73 -16.78
CA ILE A 134 14.49 -8.38 -16.57
C ILE A 134 15.19 -7.38 -17.49
N GLY A 135 16.48 -7.57 -17.79
CA GLY A 135 17.25 -6.73 -18.71
C GLY A 135 16.78 -6.85 -20.17
N GLU A 136 16.27 -8.00 -20.57
CA GLU A 136 15.72 -8.24 -21.91
C GLU A 136 14.29 -7.71 -22.09
N TRP A 137 13.66 -7.22 -21.02
CA TRP A 137 12.26 -6.78 -21.05
C TRP A 137 12.06 -5.55 -21.92
N GLN A 138 11.22 -5.69 -22.95
CA GLN A 138 10.89 -4.59 -23.85
C GLN A 138 9.66 -3.83 -23.35
N VAL A 139 9.80 -2.50 -23.31
CA VAL A 139 8.70 -1.61 -22.92
C VAL A 139 7.64 -1.58 -24.04
N ASP A 140 6.48 -2.15 -23.79
CA ASP A 140 5.31 -1.92 -24.64
C ASP A 140 4.78 -0.50 -24.39
N GLY A 141 4.96 0.39 -25.36
CA GLY A 141 4.56 1.79 -25.26
C GLY A 141 3.05 1.98 -25.01
N SER A 142 2.21 1.08 -25.56
CA SER A 142 0.75 1.15 -25.37
C SER A 142 0.37 0.82 -23.93
N ARG A 143 0.95 -0.23 -23.38
CA ARG A 143 0.77 -0.64 -21.98
C ARG A 143 1.28 0.41 -21.02
N TRP A 144 2.46 0.98 -21.28
CA TRP A 144 3.04 2.03 -20.45
C TRP A 144 2.15 3.27 -20.40
N THR A 145 1.65 3.73 -21.55
CA THR A 145 0.73 4.87 -21.63
C THR A 145 -0.57 4.60 -20.89
N ALA A 146 -1.16 3.42 -21.09
CA ALA A 146 -2.39 3.04 -20.40
C ALA A 146 -2.21 3.00 -18.88
N LEU A 147 -1.13 2.41 -18.37
CA LEU A 147 -0.83 2.37 -16.94
C LEU A 147 -0.56 3.76 -16.36
N THR A 148 0.10 4.65 -17.10
CA THR A 148 0.36 6.04 -16.66
C THR A 148 -0.96 6.81 -16.53
N VAL A 149 -1.83 6.74 -17.53
CA VAL A 149 -3.16 7.38 -17.48
C VAL A 149 -4.01 6.80 -16.36
N LEU A 150 -4.01 5.48 -16.20
CA LEU A 150 -4.76 4.81 -15.14
C LEU A 150 -4.25 5.19 -13.76
N SER A 151 -2.93 5.28 -13.56
CA SER A 151 -2.33 5.72 -12.29
C SER A 151 -2.68 7.17 -11.95
N GLY A 152 -2.66 8.07 -12.95
CA GLY A 152 -3.09 9.45 -12.79
C GLY A 152 -4.59 9.56 -12.43
N ALA A 153 -5.44 8.78 -13.11
CA ALA A 153 -6.87 8.72 -12.80
C ALA A 153 -7.13 8.16 -11.39
N ALA A 154 -6.40 7.10 -10.99
CA ALA A 154 -6.51 6.52 -9.65
C ALA A 154 -6.13 7.52 -8.56
N PHE A 155 -5.09 8.32 -8.77
CA PHE A 155 -4.68 9.36 -7.82
C PHE A 155 -5.80 10.38 -7.55
N LEU A 156 -6.56 10.75 -8.57
CA LEU A 156 -7.65 11.73 -8.44
C LEU A 156 -8.97 11.10 -7.92
N CYS A 157 -9.27 9.87 -8.31
CA CYS A 157 -10.58 9.25 -8.10
C CYS A 157 -10.68 8.38 -6.86
N LEU A 158 -9.55 7.93 -6.29
CA LEU A 158 -9.59 7.05 -5.11
C LEU A 158 -10.07 7.81 -3.87
N PRO A 159 -11.10 7.31 -3.17
CA PRO A 159 -11.66 7.96 -1.99
C PRO A 159 -10.63 8.25 -0.89
N ARG A 160 -9.67 7.35 -0.69
CA ARG A 160 -8.59 7.54 0.30
C ARG A 160 -7.66 8.70 -0.05
N MET A 161 -7.37 8.90 -1.34
CA MET A 161 -6.52 10.00 -1.80
C MET A 161 -7.24 11.33 -1.62
N PHE A 162 -8.52 11.37 -1.93
CA PHE A 162 -9.37 12.52 -1.68
C PHE A 162 -9.43 12.86 -0.20
N GLN A 163 -9.59 11.85 0.67
CA GLN A 163 -9.60 12.05 2.12
C GLN A 163 -8.32 12.75 2.59
N VAL A 164 -7.15 12.22 2.23
CA VAL A 164 -5.87 12.76 2.70
C VAL A 164 -5.53 14.10 2.06
N LEU A 165 -5.74 14.27 0.75
CA LEU A 165 -5.30 15.47 0.03
C LEU A 165 -6.25 16.67 0.17
N VAL A 166 -7.55 16.40 0.37
CA VAL A 166 -8.57 17.46 0.36
C VAL A 166 -9.21 17.64 1.72
N VAL A 167 -9.60 16.55 2.39
CA VAL A 167 -10.35 16.65 3.65
C VAL A 167 -9.44 16.96 4.82
N GLU A 168 -8.29 16.27 4.90
CA GLU A 168 -7.33 16.43 6.01
C GLU A 168 -6.30 17.54 5.75
N ASN A 169 -6.29 18.18 4.58
CA ASN A 169 -5.36 19.26 4.27
C ASN A 169 -5.77 20.57 4.93
N ASP A 170 -4.86 21.17 5.71
CA ASP A 170 -5.09 22.41 6.44
C ASP A 170 -4.70 23.66 5.68
N ASP A 171 -3.65 23.60 4.87
CA ASP A 171 -3.06 24.75 4.19
C ASP A 171 -2.67 24.38 2.75
N GLU A 172 -3.09 25.18 1.80
CA GLU A 172 -2.71 25.01 0.39
C GLU A 172 -1.21 25.05 0.15
N ARG A 173 -0.45 25.68 1.04
CA ARG A 173 1.02 25.71 0.98
C ARG A 173 1.63 24.32 1.09
N HIS A 174 0.99 23.40 1.78
CA HIS A 174 1.43 22.00 1.88
C HIS A 174 1.47 21.31 0.51
N LEU A 175 0.58 21.69 -0.42
CA LEU A 175 0.55 21.16 -1.78
C LEU A 175 1.84 21.51 -2.55
N HIS A 176 2.42 22.68 -2.31
CA HIS A 176 3.68 23.08 -2.95
C HIS A 176 4.84 22.16 -2.50
N VAL A 177 4.89 21.83 -1.21
CA VAL A 177 5.91 20.89 -0.70
C VAL A 177 5.63 19.48 -1.22
N ALA A 178 4.37 19.03 -1.18
CA ALA A 178 3.97 17.72 -1.66
C ALA A 178 4.27 17.50 -3.15
N SER A 179 4.17 18.54 -3.98
CA SER A 179 4.36 18.44 -5.43
C SER A 179 5.77 18.01 -5.86
N TRP A 180 6.80 18.28 -5.06
CA TRP A 180 8.16 17.80 -5.31
C TRP A 180 8.58 16.65 -4.37
N ALA A 181 8.13 16.68 -3.11
CA ALA A 181 8.50 15.67 -2.12
C ALA A 181 7.90 14.30 -2.45
N PHE A 182 6.67 14.25 -2.94
CA PHE A 182 6.01 13.00 -3.31
C PHE A 182 6.67 12.29 -4.50
N PRO A 183 6.99 12.95 -5.64
CA PRO A 183 7.77 12.33 -6.70
C PRO A 183 9.16 11.87 -6.25
N LEU A 184 9.84 12.65 -5.41
CA LEU A 184 11.14 12.25 -4.83
C LEU A 184 11.00 11.00 -3.96
N TYR A 185 9.98 10.95 -3.11
CA TYR A 185 9.67 9.77 -2.29
C TYR A 185 9.43 8.54 -3.16
N LEU A 186 8.61 8.64 -4.20
CA LEU A 186 8.35 7.54 -5.14
C LEU A 186 9.61 7.09 -5.88
N MET A 187 10.47 8.03 -6.29
CA MET A 187 11.75 7.71 -6.91
C MET A 187 12.64 6.91 -5.97
N LEU A 188 12.76 7.33 -4.71
CA LEU A 188 13.55 6.61 -3.70
C LEU A 188 12.97 5.22 -3.42
N MET A 189 11.63 5.09 -3.36
CA MET A 189 10.95 3.80 -3.17
C MET A 189 11.17 2.84 -4.34
N SER A 190 11.27 3.34 -5.58
CA SER A 190 11.46 2.51 -6.77
C SER A 190 12.92 2.17 -7.06
N LEU A 191 13.87 2.88 -6.47
CA LEU A 191 15.30 2.81 -6.79
C LEU A 191 15.87 1.38 -6.66
N PHE A 192 15.48 0.64 -5.65
CA PHE A 192 16.01 -0.69 -5.35
C PHE A 192 15.08 -1.85 -5.73
N VAL A 193 13.93 -1.57 -6.37
CA VAL A 193 12.97 -2.61 -6.73
C VAL A 193 13.58 -3.61 -7.72
N VAL A 194 14.23 -3.11 -8.77
CA VAL A 194 14.88 -3.97 -9.78
C VAL A 194 16.05 -4.76 -9.18
N PRO A 195 17.01 -4.16 -8.44
CA PRO A 195 18.04 -4.90 -7.73
C PRO A 195 17.52 -6.03 -6.84
N ILE A 196 16.49 -5.74 -6.04
CA ILE A 196 15.89 -6.75 -5.14
C ILE A 196 15.25 -7.88 -5.94
N ALA A 197 14.55 -7.56 -7.04
CA ALA A 197 13.92 -8.55 -7.90
C ALA A 197 14.95 -9.46 -8.58
N VAL A 198 16.01 -8.91 -9.17
CA VAL A 198 17.08 -9.67 -9.82
C VAL A 198 17.77 -10.60 -8.85
N VAL A 199 18.21 -10.09 -7.69
CA VAL A 199 18.88 -10.91 -6.68
C VAL A 199 17.94 -11.96 -6.10
N GLY A 200 16.65 -11.64 -5.93
CA GLY A 200 15.65 -12.60 -5.48
C GLY A 200 15.46 -13.76 -6.46
N LEU A 201 15.42 -13.49 -7.76
CA LEU A 201 15.33 -14.53 -8.79
C LEU A 201 16.60 -15.39 -8.88
N ASP A 202 17.78 -14.81 -8.62
CA ASP A 202 19.05 -15.52 -8.65
C ASP A 202 19.28 -16.43 -7.43
N LEU A 203 18.84 -15.98 -6.24
CA LEU A 203 19.18 -16.65 -4.97
C LEU A 203 18.10 -17.58 -4.45
N LEU A 204 16.85 -17.34 -4.77
CA LEU A 204 15.72 -18.07 -4.21
C LEU A 204 15.23 -19.14 -5.19
N PRO A 205 14.60 -20.23 -4.70
CA PRO A 205 13.97 -21.22 -5.55
C PRO A 205 12.96 -20.60 -6.53
N SER A 206 12.82 -21.20 -7.71
CA SER A 206 11.97 -20.70 -8.80
C SER A 206 10.45 -20.65 -8.46
N ASP A 207 10.03 -21.34 -7.42
CA ASP A 207 8.67 -21.33 -6.87
C ASP A 207 8.44 -20.26 -5.80
N SER A 208 9.48 -19.48 -5.45
CA SER A 208 9.39 -18.41 -4.45
C SER A 208 8.52 -17.27 -4.96
N ASN A 209 7.67 -16.73 -4.07
CA ASN A 209 6.81 -15.62 -4.40
C ASN A 209 7.61 -14.30 -4.52
N PRO A 210 7.66 -13.65 -5.70
CA PRO A 210 8.40 -12.41 -5.91
C PRO A 210 7.94 -11.24 -5.03
N ASP A 211 6.67 -11.21 -4.64
CA ASP A 211 6.12 -10.16 -3.77
C ASP A 211 6.76 -10.14 -2.38
N LEU A 212 7.42 -11.23 -2.00
CA LEU A 212 8.03 -11.42 -0.68
C LEU A 212 9.56 -11.28 -0.71
N PHE A 213 10.18 -11.00 -1.85
CA PHE A 213 11.65 -10.91 -1.98
C PHE A 213 12.29 -9.90 -1.04
N VAL A 214 11.60 -8.82 -0.71
CA VAL A 214 12.06 -7.82 0.28
C VAL A 214 12.24 -8.43 1.68
N LEU A 215 11.51 -9.50 2.00
CA LEU A 215 11.61 -10.25 3.26
C LEU A 215 12.53 -11.46 3.13
N THR A 216 12.35 -12.24 2.08
CA THR A 216 12.99 -13.55 1.92
C THR A 216 14.46 -13.44 1.53
N VAL A 217 14.87 -12.42 0.77
CA VAL A 217 16.28 -12.21 0.42
C VAL A 217 17.15 -11.93 1.67
N PRO A 218 16.80 -10.97 2.57
CA PRO A 218 17.56 -10.82 3.81
C PRO A 218 17.55 -12.06 4.69
N LEU A 219 16.42 -12.78 4.79
CA LEU A 219 16.33 -14.02 5.57
C LEU A 219 17.24 -15.11 5.04
N SER A 220 17.29 -15.32 3.73
CA SER A 220 18.16 -16.32 3.09
C SER A 220 19.66 -16.04 3.35
N GLN A 221 20.01 -14.80 3.62
CA GLN A 221 21.37 -14.35 3.94
C GLN A 221 21.62 -14.23 5.47
N GLY A 222 20.72 -14.74 6.31
CA GLY A 222 20.84 -14.69 7.76
C GLY A 222 20.69 -13.31 8.39
N GLN A 223 20.12 -12.34 7.66
CA GLN A 223 19.90 -10.96 8.13
C GLN A 223 18.49 -10.78 8.71
N GLU A 224 18.21 -11.48 9.80
CA GLU A 224 16.90 -11.47 10.47
C GLU A 224 16.44 -10.06 10.85
N GLY A 225 17.35 -9.19 11.30
CA GLY A 225 17.02 -7.81 11.67
C GLY A 225 16.50 -6.97 10.51
N LEU A 226 17.06 -7.14 9.29
CA LEU A 226 16.56 -6.48 8.08
C LEU A 226 15.20 -7.04 7.64
N ALA A 227 15.00 -8.34 7.77
CA ALA A 227 13.72 -8.96 7.45
C ALA A 227 12.61 -8.46 8.39
N ILE A 228 12.90 -8.37 9.71
CA ILE A 228 11.95 -7.82 10.69
C ILE A 228 11.66 -6.34 10.39
N LEU A 229 12.67 -5.54 10.06
CA LEU A 229 12.48 -4.14 9.69
C LEU A 229 11.59 -4.01 8.45
N SER A 230 11.81 -4.85 7.43
CA SER A 230 10.99 -4.90 6.21
C SER A 230 9.56 -5.32 6.49
N PHE A 231 9.39 -6.33 7.35
CA PHE A 231 8.07 -6.77 7.79
C PHE A 231 7.32 -5.64 8.50
N LEU A 232 7.96 -4.95 9.46
CA LEU A 232 7.36 -3.82 10.16
C LEU A 232 6.96 -2.70 9.21
N GLY A 233 7.81 -2.37 8.23
CA GLY A 233 7.51 -1.37 7.20
C GLY A 233 6.32 -1.76 6.32
N GLY A 234 6.26 -3.01 5.86
CA GLY A 234 5.18 -3.55 5.04
C GLY A 234 3.86 -3.68 5.81
N PHE A 235 3.91 -4.23 7.03
CA PHE A 235 2.75 -4.39 7.90
C PHE A 235 2.13 -3.04 8.27
N SER A 236 2.95 -2.08 8.68
CA SER A 236 2.50 -0.71 9.00
C SER A 236 1.82 -0.07 7.79
N SER A 237 2.43 -0.19 6.60
CA SER A 237 1.88 0.32 5.34
C SER A 237 0.51 -0.28 4.99
N ALA A 238 0.39 -1.59 5.06
CA ALA A 238 -0.86 -2.28 4.77
C ALA A 238 -1.97 -1.88 5.75
N THR A 239 -1.62 -1.78 7.04
CA THR A 239 -2.54 -1.42 8.12
C THR A 239 -3.12 -0.01 7.90
N SER A 240 -2.28 1.00 7.68
CA SER A 240 -2.78 2.36 7.51
C SER A 240 -3.59 2.52 6.22
N MET A 241 -3.19 1.85 5.15
CA MET A 241 -3.98 1.86 3.90
C MET A 241 -5.37 1.28 4.10
N VAL A 242 -5.50 0.18 4.86
CA VAL A 242 -6.81 -0.41 5.20
C VAL A 242 -7.63 0.54 6.08
N VAL A 243 -7.01 1.15 7.10
CA VAL A 243 -7.68 2.09 8.01
C VAL A 243 -8.24 3.29 7.24
N VAL A 244 -7.40 3.97 6.44
CA VAL A 244 -7.82 5.17 5.68
C VAL A 244 -8.88 4.83 4.64
N ALA A 245 -8.73 3.73 3.92
CA ALA A 245 -9.72 3.30 2.94
C ALA A 245 -11.07 2.98 3.60
N SER A 246 -11.05 2.28 4.74
CA SER A 246 -12.26 1.94 5.50
C SER A 246 -12.95 3.18 6.07
N LEU A 247 -12.19 4.16 6.57
CA LEU A 247 -12.72 5.43 7.05
C LEU A 247 -13.40 6.22 5.92
N ALA A 248 -12.71 6.36 4.78
CA ALA A 248 -13.28 7.06 3.63
C ALA A 248 -14.57 6.40 3.14
N LEU A 249 -14.58 5.06 3.03
CA LEU A 249 -15.77 4.32 2.60
C LEU A 249 -16.90 4.38 3.64
N SER A 250 -16.60 4.24 4.93
CA SER A 250 -17.62 4.31 5.99
C SER A 250 -18.31 5.65 6.04
N THR A 251 -17.56 6.74 5.84
CA THR A 251 -18.11 8.10 5.73
C THR A 251 -19.03 8.24 4.52
N MET A 252 -18.63 7.72 3.36
CA MET A 252 -19.46 7.75 2.16
C MET A 252 -20.74 6.94 2.32
N VAL A 253 -20.65 5.72 2.84
CA VAL A 253 -21.82 4.85 3.07
C VAL A 253 -22.76 5.45 4.12
N SER A 254 -22.21 5.96 5.22
CA SER A 254 -23.01 6.62 6.25
C SER A 254 -23.80 7.79 5.69
N ASN A 255 -23.14 8.71 4.97
CA ASN A 255 -23.75 9.95 4.51
C ASN A 255 -24.71 9.76 3.34
N HIS A 256 -24.43 8.83 2.41
CA HIS A 256 -25.19 8.72 1.16
C HIS A 256 -26.12 7.50 1.10
N VAL A 257 -25.91 6.50 1.95
CA VAL A 257 -26.75 5.30 1.95
C VAL A 257 -27.58 5.22 3.25
N VAL A 258 -26.93 5.32 4.42
CA VAL A 258 -27.63 5.11 5.70
C VAL A 258 -28.49 6.32 6.08
N MET A 259 -27.90 7.52 6.11
CA MET A 259 -28.61 8.74 6.52
C MET A 259 -29.85 9.09 5.68
N PRO A 260 -29.88 8.89 4.35
CA PRO A 260 -31.08 9.15 3.55
C PRO A 260 -32.20 8.13 3.74
N ILE A 261 -31.91 6.96 4.34
CA ILE A 261 -32.89 5.90 4.60
C ILE A 261 -33.53 6.08 5.99
N TRP A 262 -32.83 6.74 6.89
CA TRP A 262 -33.32 7.10 8.23
C TRP A 262 -34.01 8.47 8.22
#